data_36268360dcebfc5d064ca622f19fc3f9
#
_entry.id   36268360dcebfc5d064ca622f19fc3f9
#
_cell.length_a   1.000
_cell.length_b   1.000
_cell.length_c   1.000
_cell.angle_alpha   90.00
_cell.angle_beta   90.00
_cell.angle_gamma   90.00
#
_symmetry.space_group_name_H-M   'P 1'
#
loop_
_entity.id
_entity.type
_entity.pdbx_description
1 polymer ?
#
loop_
_entity_poly.entity_id
_entity_poly.type
_entity_poly.pdbx_seq_one_letter_code
_entity_poly.pdbx_strand_id
1 'polypeptide(L)'
;MTPDSSDIISLFQRLKSLSNGEAFWPPVGIVGSMVAAIVAQNSLPAQVFPVMERLQNRGWLEPRTLHQVSQGRLKEQLQGVSCTNQKSSRIKRLMEFLLEERLALYSLLAQPVERIRQQLLAIRGIGEETADTILLFAFDKPVFIVDSYSRRFFARFQFPWMQKASYTEVRGFFQANFPPDPAAIRKLHALVHHQARNVCKPRPQCSACAFRLSCVHALGQMNVEEKTCI
;
A
#
# COMPACT_ATOMS: atom_id res chain seq x y z
N MET A 1 -14.96 -22.27 10.83
CA MET A 1 -13.47 -22.38 10.87
C MET A 1 -12.93 -20.96 10.78
N THR A 2 -12.08 -20.57 11.70
CA THR A 2 -11.33 -19.30 11.56
C THR A 2 -10.31 -19.50 10.45
N PRO A 3 -10.25 -18.62 9.42
CA PRO A 3 -9.26 -18.71 8.35
C PRO A 3 -7.86 -18.65 8.94
N ASP A 4 -6.97 -19.51 8.49
CA ASP A 4 -5.60 -19.64 8.99
C ASP A 4 -4.54 -19.25 7.96
N SER A 5 -3.27 -19.50 8.26
CA SER A 5 -2.15 -19.21 7.38
C SER A 5 -2.20 -19.98 6.05
N SER A 6 -2.78 -21.19 6.03
CA SER A 6 -2.88 -22.00 4.79
C SER A 6 -3.80 -21.35 3.77
N ASP A 7 -4.86 -20.67 4.22
CA ASP A 7 -5.81 -19.97 3.36
C ASP A 7 -5.16 -18.78 2.65
N ILE A 8 -4.33 -17.99 3.36
CA ILE A 8 -3.63 -16.83 2.77
C ILE A 8 -2.56 -17.29 1.77
N ILE A 9 -1.81 -18.33 2.11
CA ILE A 9 -0.76 -18.86 1.23
C ILE A 9 -1.38 -19.45 -0.04
N SER A 10 -2.45 -20.24 0.09
CA SER A 10 -3.20 -20.78 -1.04
C SER A 10 -3.76 -19.67 -1.94
N LEU A 11 -4.37 -18.64 -1.33
CA LEU A 11 -4.84 -17.46 -2.04
C LEU A 11 -3.71 -16.75 -2.80
N PHE A 12 -2.56 -16.56 -2.16
CA PHE A 12 -1.39 -15.93 -2.79
C PHE A 12 -0.91 -16.70 -4.02
N GLN A 13 -0.81 -18.02 -3.94
CA GLN A 13 -0.43 -18.84 -5.08
C GLN A 13 -1.44 -18.73 -6.24
N ARG A 14 -2.73 -18.74 -5.93
CA ARG A 14 -3.79 -18.54 -6.94
C ARG A 14 -3.76 -17.13 -7.55
N LEU A 15 -3.53 -16.09 -6.76
CA LEU A 15 -3.37 -14.72 -7.28
C LEU A 15 -2.16 -14.62 -8.21
N LYS A 16 -1.05 -15.29 -7.90
CA LYS A 16 0.16 -15.34 -8.74
C LYS A 16 -0.12 -15.97 -10.11
N SER A 17 -0.95 -17.00 -10.19
CA SER A 17 -1.29 -17.65 -11.46
C SER A 17 -2.17 -16.78 -12.37
N LEU A 18 -2.82 -15.75 -11.83
CA LEU A 18 -3.74 -14.88 -12.58
C LEU A 18 -3.09 -13.59 -13.11
N SER A 19 -1.87 -13.27 -12.74
CA SER A 19 -1.25 -11.98 -13.07
C SER A 19 0.18 -12.13 -13.57
N ASN A 20 0.47 -11.46 -14.69
CA ASN A 20 1.80 -11.39 -15.31
C ASN A 20 2.77 -10.41 -14.64
N GLY A 21 2.37 -9.77 -13.53
CA GLY A 21 3.29 -8.99 -12.68
C GLY A 21 3.66 -7.61 -13.21
N GLU A 22 2.66 -6.76 -13.47
CA GLU A 22 2.90 -5.34 -13.74
C GLU A 22 3.67 -4.66 -12.59
N ALA A 23 4.56 -3.70 -12.94
CA ALA A 23 5.26 -2.89 -11.97
C ALA A 23 4.25 -2.09 -11.14
N PHE A 24 4.25 -2.33 -9.83
CA PHE A 24 3.31 -1.68 -8.91
C PHE A 24 3.90 -0.44 -8.23
N TRP A 25 5.22 -0.35 -8.15
CA TRP A 25 5.94 0.72 -7.46
C TRP A 25 7.04 1.32 -8.32
N PRO A 26 7.23 2.66 -8.36
CA PRO A 26 8.25 3.30 -9.18
C PRO A 26 9.68 2.96 -8.68
N PRO A 27 10.64 2.71 -9.57
CA PRO A 27 12.04 2.39 -9.22
C PRO A 27 12.83 3.68 -8.93
N VAL A 28 12.59 4.32 -7.80
CA VAL A 28 13.08 5.68 -7.47
C VAL A 28 14.04 5.76 -6.27
N GLY A 29 14.61 4.62 -5.87
CA GLY A 29 15.49 4.56 -4.69
C GLY A 29 14.77 4.79 -3.35
N ILE A 30 15.52 4.82 -2.25
CA ILE A 30 14.94 4.87 -0.89
C ILE A 30 14.16 6.16 -0.66
N VAL A 31 14.80 7.32 -0.81
CA VAL A 31 14.14 8.64 -0.60
C VAL A 31 12.99 8.83 -1.56
N GLY A 32 13.18 8.45 -2.82
CA GLY A 32 12.11 8.47 -3.82
C GLY A 32 10.93 7.61 -3.43
N SER A 33 11.15 6.41 -2.89
CA SER A 33 10.08 5.52 -2.41
C SER A 33 9.34 6.10 -1.20
N MET A 34 10.02 6.78 -0.29
CA MET A 34 9.39 7.50 0.82
C MET A 34 8.50 8.65 0.29
N VAL A 35 8.97 9.40 -0.69
CA VAL A 35 8.18 10.45 -1.37
C VAL A 35 7.00 9.83 -2.11
N ALA A 36 7.21 8.72 -2.84
CA ALA A 36 6.16 8.02 -3.56
C ALA A 36 5.03 7.55 -2.63
N ALA A 37 5.33 7.11 -1.40
CA ALA A 37 4.32 6.74 -0.41
C ALA A 37 3.38 7.92 -0.05
N ILE A 38 3.91 9.15 0.03
CA ILE A 38 3.09 10.35 0.24
C ILE A 38 2.31 10.71 -1.04
N VAL A 39 2.95 10.63 -2.20
CA VAL A 39 2.32 10.92 -3.49
C VAL A 39 1.16 9.94 -3.79
N ALA A 40 1.30 8.69 -3.37
CA ALA A 40 0.30 7.64 -3.55
C ALA A 40 -0.97 7.81 -2.69
N GLN A 41 -0.93 8.61 -1.61
CA GLN A 41 -2.10 8.85 -0.77
C GLN A 41 -3.29 9.33 -1.61
N ASN A 42 -4.39 8.58 -1.60
CA ASN A 42 -5.61 8.87 -2.39
C ASN A 42 -5.32 9.12 -3.90
N SER A 43 -4.35 8.43 -4.48
CA SER A 43 -3.99 8.53 -5.89
C SER A 43 -3.81 7.14 -6.51
N LEU A 44 -4.12 7.03 -7.80
CA LEU A 44 -3.93 5.79 -8.54
C LEU A 44 -2.46 5.61 -8.95
N PRO A 45 -1.94 4.39 -9.05
CA PRO A 45 -0.57 4.13 -9.54
C PRO A 45 -0.25 4.86 -10.85
N ALA A 46 -1.16 4.84 -11.82
CA ALA A 46 -1.01 5.56 -13.09
C ALA A 46 -0.81 7.08 -12.93
N GLN A 47 -1.21 7.67 -11.80
CA GLN A 47 -0.98 9.08 -11.49
C GLN A 47 0.35 9.30 -10.76
N VAL A 48 0.79 8.30 -9.98
CA VAL A 48 2.02 8.37 -9.17
C VAL A 48 3.27 8.31 -10.06
N PHE A 49 3.32 7.37 -10.99
CA PHE A 49 4.50 7.16 -11.84
C PHE A 49 4.97 8.43 -12.58
N PRO A 50 4.11 9.18 -13.31
CA PRO A 50 4.54 10.39 -14.00
C PRO A 50 5.03 11.49 -13.05
N VAL A 51 4.48 11.57 -11.83
CA VAL A 51 4.94 12.52 -10.82
C VAL A 51 6.34 12.16 -10.34
N MET A 52 6.57 10.89 -10.02
CA MET A 52 7.88 10.43 -9.55
C MET A 52 8.95 10.57 -10.62
N GLU A 53 8.63 10.29 -11.89
CA GLU A 53 9.50 10.50 -13.02
C GLU A 53 9.91 11.98 -13.17
N ARG A 54 8.94 12.92 -13.07
CA ARG A 54 9.25 14.36 -13.11
C ARG A 54 10.19 14.80 -12.00
N LEU A 55 9.99 14.30 -10.77
CA LEU A 55 10.87 14.61 -9.65
C LEU A 55 12.27 14.02 -9.84
N GLN A 56 12.35 12.79 -10.34
CA GLN A 56 13.61 12.10 -10.62
C GLN A 56 14.41 12.80 -11.74
N ASN A 57 13.76 13.16 -12.85
CA ASN A 57 14.40 13.86 -13.98
C ASN A 57 14.93 15.24 -13.59
N ARG A 58 14.41 15.84 -12.52
CA ARG A 58 14.92 17.10 -11.94
C ARG A 58 16.04 16.90 -10.91
N GLY A 59 16.38 15.67 -10.58
CA GLY A 59 17.31 15.36 -9.49
C GLY A 59 16.80 15.75 -8.10
N TRP A 60 15.47 15.81 -7.92
CA TRP A 60 14.88 16.30 -6.67
C TRP A 60 14.68 15.20 -5.61
N LEU A 61 14.92 13.93 -5.92
CA LEU A 61 14.71 12.83 -4.97
C LEU A 61 15.85 12.66 -3.97
N GLU A 62 16.38 13.81 -3.48
CA GLU A 62 17.41 13.92 -2.46
C GLU A 62 16.90 14.80 -1.30
N PRO A 63 17.15 14.45 -0.01
CA PRO A 63 16.58 15.15 1.13
C PRO A 63 16.90 16.65 1.13
N ARG A 64 18.16 17.03 0.92
CA ARG A 64 18.60 18.43 0.92
C ARG A 64 17.93 19.22 -0.21
N THR A 65 17.91 18.66 -1.40
CA THR A 65 17.30 19.31 -2.57
C THR A 65 15.81 19.53 -2.36
N LEU A 66 15.06 18.49 -1.95
CA LEU A 66 13.63 18.60 -1.67
C LEU A 66 13.32 19.55 -0.52
N HIS A 67 14.21 19.64 0.48
CA HIS A 67 14.06 20.59 1.57
C HIS A 67 14.26 22.03 1.10
N GLN A 68 15.21 22.32 0.20
CA GLN A 68 15.49 23.65 -0.33
C GLN A 68 14.46 24.16 -1.35
N VAL A 69 13.89 23.27 -2.16
CA VAL A 69 12.84 23.64 -3.14
C VAL A 69 11.64 24.27 -2.42
N SER A 70 11.15 25.42 -2.88
CA SER A 70 9.97 26.04 -2.27
C SER A 70 8.72 25.14 -2.38
N GLN A 71 7.83 25.22 -1.40
CA GLN A 71 6.60 24.42 -1.40
C GLN A 71 5.74 24.67 -2.65
N GLY A 72 5.70 25.91 -3.17
CA GLY A 72 5.00 26.27 -4.40
C GLY A 72 5.54 25.52 -5.62
N ARG A 73 6.85 25.55 -5.82
CA ARG A 73 7.51 24.82 -6.91
C ARG A 73 7.32 23.30 -6.78
N LEU A 74 7.40 22.76 -5.57
CA LEU A 74 7.14 21.33 -5.34
C LEU A 74 5.68 20.98 -5.67
N LYS A 75 4.71 21.78 -5.25
CA LYS A 75 3.29 21.61 -5.57
C LYS A 75 3.04 21.56 -7.08
N GLU A 76 3.69 22.42 -7.86
CA GLU A 76 3.58 22.41 -9.32
C GLU A 76 4.00 21.06 -9.93
N GLN A 77 5.06 20.44 -9.39
CA GLN A 77 5.53 19.15 -9.88
C GLN A 77 4.61 17.97 -9.44
N LEU A 78 3.78 18.18 -8.44
CA LEU A 78 2.79 17.19 -7.99
C LEU A 78 1.47 17.23 -8.78
N GLN A 79 1.36 18.02 -9.84
CA GLN A 79 0.17 18.03 -10.70
C GLN A 79 -0.09 16.63 -11.29
N GLY A 80 -1.37 16.24 -11.35
CA GLY A 80 -1.82 14.92 -11.76
C GLY A 80 -2.23 13.99 -10.60
N VAL A 81 -1.89 14.35 -9.35
CA VAL A 81 -2.40 13.68 -8.15
C VAL A 81 -3.27 14.61 -7.31
N SER A 82 -4.11 14.02 -6.44
CA SER A 82 -4.98 14.79 -5.54
C SER A 82 -4.20 15.46 -4.40
N CYS A 83 -4.79 16.49 -3.78
CA CYS A 83 -4.31 17.11 -2.53
C CYS A 83 -2.85 17.59 -2.56
N THR A 84 -2.41 18.20 -3.65
CA THR A 84 -1.01 18.61 -3.88
C THR A 84 -0.45 19.55 -2.80
N ASN A 85 -1.27 20.44 -2.21
CA ASN A 85 -0.86 21.29 -1.08
C ASN A 85 -0.46 20.47 0.15
N GLN A 86 -1.31 19.50 0.53
CA GLN A 86 -1.02 18.67 1.70
C GLN A 86 0.16 17.72 1.44
N LYS A 87 0.25 17.17 0.24
CA LYS A 87 1.37 16.28 -0.15
C LYS A 87 2.70 17.03 -0.16
N SER A 88 2.76 18.22 -0.74
CA SER A 88 3.98 19.04 -0.73
C SER A 88 4.43 19.37 0.70
N SER A 89 3.48 19.73 1.57
CA SER A 89 3.77 19.99 2.99
C SER A 89 4.24 18.74 3.75
N ARG A 90 3.66 17.57 3.47
CA ARG A 90 4.07 16.28 4.07
C ARG A 90 5.46 15.86 3.61
N ILE A 91 5.76 16.03 2.32
CA ILE A 91 7.10 15.78 1.78
C ILE A 91 8.13 16.68 2.47
N LYS A 92 7.83 17.96 2.66
CA LYS A 92 8.73 18.90 3.38
C LYS A 92 9.04 18.41 4.79
N ARG A 93 8.01 18.06 5.57
CA ARG A 93 8.20 17.52 6.93
C ARG A 93 8.99 16.23 6.96
N LEU A 94 8.76 15.34 5.98
CA LEU A 94 9.56 14.12 5.86
C LEU A 94 11.04 14.45 5.59
N MET A 95 11.33 15.45 4.76
CA MET A 95 12.71 15.86 4.50
C MET A 95 13.35 16.54 5.72
N GLU A 96 12.59 17.38 6.44
CA GLU A 96 13.01 17.95 7.74
C GLU A 96 13.41 16.83 8.70
N PHE A 97 12.55 15.85 8.92
CA PHE A 97 12.83 14.67 9.75
C PHE A 97 14.14 13.96 9.35
N LEU A 98 14.35 13.72 8.04
CA LEU A 98 15.57 13.06 7.55
C LEU A 98 16.85 13.88 7.73
N LEU A 99 16.73 15.21 7.80
CA LEU A 99 17.87 16.13 7.96
C LEU A 99 18.19 16.45 9.42
N GLU A 100 17.15 16.54 10.29
CA GLU A 100 17.29 16.88 11.72
C GLU A 100 17.90 15.72 12.52
N GLU A 101 17.49 14.51 12.23
CA GLU A 101 17.94 13.32 12.97
C GLU A 101 19.43 13.00 12.76
N ARG A 102 20.21 13.81 12.05
CA ARG A 102 21.65 13.54 11.75
C ARG A 102 21.99 12.06 11.57
N LEU A 103 20.97 11.23 11.64
CA LEU A 103 21.02 9.82 11.39
C LEU A 103 21.20 9.69 9.89
N ALA A 104 22.40 9.31 9.49
CA ALA A 104 22.56 8.79 8.15
C ALA A 104 21.38 7.84 7.91
N LEU A 105 20.70 7.93 6.78
CA LEU A 105 19.56 7.06 6.39
C LEU A 105 19.82 5.58 6.75
N TYR A 106 21.08 5.16 6.68
CA TYR A 106 21.56 3.84 7.11
C TYR A 106 21.32 3.55 8.61
N SER A 107 21.49 4.53 9.49
CA SER A 107 21.22 4.35 10.92
C SER A 107 19.72 4.17 11.20
N LEU A 108 18.86 4.83 10.43
CA LEU A 108 17.42 4.62 10.48
C LEU A 108 17.07 3.20 10.02
N LEU A 109 17.66 2.74 8.91
CA LEU A 109 17.43 1.40 8.35
C LEU A 109 17.85 0.27 9.31
N ALA A 110 18.84 0.49 10.16
CA ALA A 110 19.34 -0.48 11.13
C ALA A 110 18.44 -0.64 12.37
N GLN A 111 17.49 0.27 12.58
CA GLN A 111 16.61 0.22 13.76
C GLN A 111 15.53 -0.90 13.63
N PRO A 112 14.99 -1.36 14.76
CA PRO A 112 13.83 -2.24 14.77
C PRO A 112 12.62 -1.61 14.04
N VAL A 113 11.85 -2.43 13.35
CA VAL A 113 10.72 -2.00 12.52
C VAL A 113 9.76 -1.09 13.28
N GLU A 114 9.36 -1.49 14.49
CA GLU A 114 8.38 -0.74 15.29
C GLU A 114 8.93 0.63 15.75
N ARG A 115 10.24 0.74 15.96
CA ARG A 115 10.86 2.02 16.30
C ARG A 115 10.84 2.99 15.10
N ILE A 116 11.20 2.50 13.91
CA ILE A 116 11.10 3.30 12.69
C ILE A 116 9.65 3.73 12.45
N ARG A 117 8.71 2.78 12.64
CA ARG A 117 7.27 3.05 12.49
C ARG A 117 6.80 4.17 13.40
N GLN A 118 7.16 4.12 14.68
CA GLN A 118 6.80 5.18 15.65
C GLN A 118 7.35 6.55 15.24
N GLN A 119 8.60 6.62 14.78
CA GLN A 119 9.20 7.86 14.28
C GLN A 119 8.47 8.40 13.05
N LEU A 120 8.10 7.54 12.09
CA LEU A 120 7.33 7.93 10.92
C LEU A 120 5.93 8.45 11.29
N LEU A 121 5.26 7.79 12.23
CA LEU A 121 3.93 8.20 12.71
C LEU A 121 3.95 9.53 13.46
N ALA A 122 5.08 9.95 14.04
CA ALA A 122 5.24 11.25 14.67
C ALA A 122 5.26 12.40 13.63
N ILE A 123 5.53 12.11 12.36
CA ILE A 123 5.53 13.11 11.29
C ILE A 123 4.08 13.46 10.93
N ARG A 124 3.67 14.71 11.15
CA ARG A 124 2.30 15.16 10.87
C ARG A 124 1.90 14.92 9.40
N GLY A 125 0.90 14.07 9.20
CA GLY A 125 0.36 13.70 7.89
C GLY A 125 0.85 12.37 7.34
N ILE A 126 1.70 11.66 8.11
CA ILE A 126 2.02 10.25 7.87
C ILE A 126 1.18 9.42 8.85
N GLY A 127 0.20 8.69 8.31
CA GLY A 127 -0.61 7.73 9.07
C GLY A 127 -0.07 6.31 8.93
N GLU A 128 -0.76 5.34 9.54
CA GLU A 128 -0.37 3.94 9.59
C GLU A 128 -0.10 3.33 8.21
N GLU A 129 -1.02 3.53 7.25
CA GLU A 129 -0.88 3.05 5.87
C GLU A 129 0.39 3.62 5.19
N THR A 130 0.64 4.92 5.35
CA THR A 130 1.80 5.56 4.73
C THR A 130 3.11 5.14 5.40
N ALA A 131 3.13 5.01 6.73
CA ALA A 131 4.29 4.53 7.48
C ALA A 131 4.65 3.09 7.06
N ASP A 132 3.67 2.20 6.99
CA ASP A 132 3.88 0.81 6.59
C ASP A 132 4.23 0.69 5.09
N THR A 133 3.72 1.59 4.23
CA THR A 133 4.15 1.71 2.83
C THR A 133 5.64 2.09 2.73
N ILE A 134 6.09 3.07 3.52
CA ILE A 134 7.51 3.46 3.57
C ILE A 134 8.36 2.28 4.07
N LEU A 135 7.94 1.61 5.13
CA LEU A 135 8.65 0.45 5.67
C LEU A 135 8.82 -0.65 4.64
N LEU A 136 7.77 -0.99 3.89
CA LEU A 136 7.81 -2.06 2.90
C LEU A 136 8.59 -1.68 1.64
N PHE A 137 8.30 -0.51 1.05
CA PHE A 137 8.82 -0.15 -0.27
C PHE A 137 10.13 0.63 -0.25
N ALA A 138 10.38 1.42 0.80
CA ALA A 138 11.63 2.17 0.92
C ALA A 138 12.68 1.45 1.77
N PHE A 139 12.26 0.76 2.83
CA PHE A 139 13.18 0.18 3.81
C PHE A 139 13.26 -1.34 3.76
N ASP A 140 12.56 -1.96 2.82
CA ASP A 140 12.57 -3.42 2.62
C ASP A 140 12.22 -4.21 3.90
N LYS A 141 11.30 -3.67 4.71
CA LYS A 141 10.85 -4.32 5.95
C LYS A 141 9.60 -5.16 5.69
N PRO A 142 9.48 -6.36 6.28
CA PRO A 142 8.35 -7.27 6.05
C PRO A 142 7.08 -6.81 6.79
N VAL A 143 6.45 -5.75 6.30
CA VAL A 143 5.26 -5.14 6.90
C VAL A 143 4.09 -5.23 5.91
N PHE A 144 2.93 -5.73 6.36
CA PHE A 144 1.72 -5.74 5.55
C PHE A 144 1.02 -4.37 5.59
N ILE A 145 0.60 -3.90 4.42
CA ILE A 145 -0.11 -2.63 4.26
C ILE A 145 -1.62 -2.90 4.22
N VAL A 146 -2.35 -2.25 5.13
CA VAL A 146 -3.81 -2.35 5.20
C VAL A 146 -4.43 -1.12 4.55
N ASP A 147 -4.69 -1.20 3.25
CA ASP A 147 -5.39 -0.16 2.51
C ASP A 147 -6.87 -0.51 2.26
N SER A 148 -7.60 0.39 1.64
CA SER A 148 -9.01 0.17 1.30
C SER A 148 -9.24 -0.96 0.31
N TYR A 149 -8.28 -1.25 -0.56
CA TYR A 149 -8.34 -2.33 -1.55
C TYR A 149 -8.13 -3.70 -0.90
N SER A 150 -7.08 -3.84 -0.10
CA SER A 150 -6.75 -5.06 0.63
C SER A 150 -7.87 -5.40 1.63
N ARG A 151 -8.32 -4.41 2.44
CA ARG A 151 -9.41 -4.60 3.39
C ARG A 151 -10.69 -5.08 2.71
N ARG A 152 -11.12 -4.42 1.62
CA ARG A 152 -12.31 -4.81 0.86
C ARG A 152 -12.20 -6.21 0.27
N PHE A 153 -11.07 -6.53 -0.35
CA PHE A 153 -10.85 -7.81 -0.99
C PHE A 153 -10.88 -8.95 0.02
N PHE A 154 -10.08 -8.86 1.08
CA PHE A 154 -10.00 -9.90 2.09
C PHE A 154 -11.30 -10.07 2.88
N ALA A 155 -11.96 -8.97 3.24
CA ALA A 155 -13.25 -9.02 3.94
C ALA A 155 -14.33 -9.73 3.12
N ARG A 156 -14.33 -9.57 1.80
CA ARG A 156 -15.28 -10.26 0.91
C ARG A 156 -14.87 -11.68 0.62
N PHE A 157 -13.58 -11.97 0.56
CA PHE A 157 -13.08 -13.28 0.16
C PHE A 157 -13.39 -14.34 1.23
N GLN A 158 -12.73 -14.29 2.37
CA GLN A 158 -12.89 -15.28 3.46
C GLN A 158 -12.73 -14.69 4.86
N PHE A 159 -12.44 -13.40 4.99
CA PHE A 159 -12.10 -12.75 6.27
C PHE A 159 -13.09 -11.60 6.59
N PRO A 160 -14.41 -11.87 6.73
CA PRO A 160 -15.41 -10.80 6.88
C PRO A 160 -15.19 -9.90 8.12
N TRP A 161 -14.52 -10.41 9.15
CA TRP A 161 -14.15 -9.66 10.34
C TRP A 161 -13.24 -8.46 10.03
N MET A 162 -12.41 -8.54 8.98
CA MET A 162 -11.52 -7.45 8.56
C MET A 162 -12.27 -6.18 8.14
N GLN A 163 -13.58 -6.27 7.84
CA GLN A 163 -14.38 -5.11 7.49
C GLN A 163 -14.48 -4.11 8.65
N LYS A 164 -14.55 -4.62 9.88
CA LYS A 164 -14.75 -3.82 11.11
C LYS A 164 -13.49 -3.74 12.00
N ALA A 165 -12.50 -4.56 11.74
CA ALA A 165 -11.27 -4.61 12.52
C ALA A 165 -10.45 -3.32 12.38
N SER A 166 -9.69 -2.97 13.41
CA SER A 166 -8.72 -1.89 13.38
C SER A 166 -7.59 -2.16 12.36
N TYR A 167 -6.82 -1.14 12.03
CA TYR A 167 -5.61 -1.28 11.20
C TYR A 167 -4.63 -2.28 11.82
N THR A 168 -4.37 -2.12 13.12
CA THR A 168 -3.40 -2.93 13.87
C THR A 168 -3.81 -4.41 13.93
N GLU A 169 -5.09 -4.72 14.10
CA GLU A 169 -5.58 -6.11 14.11
C GLU A 169 -5.37 -6.79 12.75
N VAL A 170 -5.73 -6.12 11.65
CA VAL A 170 -5.53 -6.68 10.30
C VAL A 170 -4.04 -6.83 9.98
N ARG A 171 -3.23 -5.81 10.27
CA ARG A 171 -1.77 -5.87 10.09
C ARG A 171 -1.16 -7.03 10.89
N GLY A 172 -1.52 -7.14 12.17
CA GLY A 172 -1.03 -8.21 13.06
C GLY A 172 -1.40 -9.61 12.57
N PHE A 173 -2.61 -9.78 12.05
CA PHE A 173 -3.02 -11.05 11.45
C PHE A 173 -2.11 -11.46 10.28
N PHE A 174 -1.82 -10.56 9.35
CA PHE A 174 -0.91 -10.87 8.23
C PHE A 174 0.51 -11.10 8.67
N GLN A 175 1.01 -10.35 9.66
CA GLN A 175 2.35 -10.57 10.22
C GLN A 175 2.50 -11.94 10.88
N ALA A 176 1.44 -12.46 11.49
CA ALA A 176 1.45 -13.78 12.12
C ALA A 176 1.25 -14.94 11.13
N ASN A 177 0.57 -14.72 10.01
CA ASN A 177 0.09 -15.77 9.11
C ASN A 177 0.65 -15.73 7.69
N PHE A 178 1.52 -14.78 7.34
CA PHE A 178 2.17 -14.68 6.04
C PHE A 178 3.69 -14.62 6.22
N PRO A 179 4.48 -15.22 5.31
CA PRO A 179 5.94 -15.22 5.42
C PRO A 179 6.51 -13.80 5.56
N PRO A 180 7.48 -13.57 6.47
CA PRO A 180 8.10 -12.26 6.68
C PRO A 180 9.12 -11.94 5.58
N ASP A 181 8.72 -12.09 4.32
CA ASP A 181 9.49 -11.78 3.13
C ASP A 181 8.93 -10.51 2.48
N PRO A 182 9.70 -9.39 2.47
CA PRO A 182 9.26 -8.15 1.86
C PRO A 182 8.89 -8.28 0.38
N ALA A 183 9.59 -9.12 -0.37
CA ALA A 183 9.30 -9.33 -1.79
C ALA A 183 7.96 -10.05 -1.99
N ALA A 184 7.68 -11.09 -1.18
CA ALA A 184 6.40 -11.78 -1.19
C ALA A 184 5.25 -10.87 -0.77
N ILE A 185 5.45 -10.02 0.27
CA ILE A 185 4.44 -9.07 0.74
C ILE A 185 4.15 -8.01 -0.32
N ARG A 186 5.18 -7.42 -0.97
CA ARG A 186 4.99 -6.49 -2.10
C ARG A 186 4.21 -7.14 -3.24
N LYS A 187 4.54 -8.39 -3.56
CA LYS A 187 3.84 -9.13 -4.62
C LYS A 187 2.39 -9.40 -4.25
N LEU A 188 2.11 -9.85 -3.02
CA LEU A 188 0.74 -10.04 -2.53
C LEU A 188 -0.05 -8.72 -2.60
N HIS A 189 0.52 -7.63 -2.11
CA HIS A 189 -0.12 -6.30 -2.12
C HIS A 189 -0.47 -5.86 -3.55
N ALA A 190 0.47 -5.98 -4.49
CA ALA A 190 0.25 -5.64 -5.91
C ALA A 190 -0.87 -6.47 -6.54
N LEU A 191 -0.88 -7.78 -6.30
CA LEU A 191 -1.87 -8.71 -6.84
C LEU A 191 -3.27 -8.46 -6.28
N VAL A 192 -3.36 -8.24 -4.97
CA VAL A 192 -4.62 -7.88 -4.28
C VAL A 192 -5.14 -6.54 -4.79
N HIS A 193 -4.26 -5.56 -4.94
CA HIS A 193 -4.62 -4.25 -5.47
C HIS A 193 -5.15 -4.34 -6.91
N HIS A 194 -4.47 -5.11 -7.78
CA HIS A 194 -4.93 -5.39 -9.15
C HIS A 194 -6.32 -6.05 -9.15
N GLN A 195 -6.52 -7.11 -8.35
CA GLN A 195 -7.78 -7.83 -8.25
C GLN A 195 -8.91 -6.93 -7.72
N ALA A 196 -8.63 -6.13 -6.70
CA ALA A 196 -9.60 -5.24 -6.08
C ALA A 196 -9.99 -4.04 -6.98
N ARG A 197 -9.10 -3.61 -7.87
CA ARG A 197 -9.38 -2.52 -8.83
C ARG A 197 -10.13 -3.00 -10.07
N ASN A 198 -9.82 -4.17 -10.56
CA ASN A 198 -10.31 -4.62 -11.86
C ASN A 198 -11.57 -5.50 -11.74
N VAL A 199 -11.67 -6.31 -10.69
CA VAL A 199 -12.75 -7.30 -10.50
C VAL A 199 -13.53 -7.05 -9.21
N CYS A 200 -12.88 -7.06 -8.04
CA CYS A 200 -13.52 -6.87 -6.73
C CYS A 200 -13.73 -5.39 -6.40
N LYS A 201 -14.30 -4.63 -7.34
CA LYS A 201 -14.63 -3.20 -7.23
C LYS A 201 -15.64 -2.93 -6.10
N PRO A 202 -15.98 -1.67 -5.75
CA PRO A 202 -17.11 -1.38 -4.87
C PRO A 202 -18.39 -2.09 -5.30
N ARG A 203 -18.72 -2.08 -6.61
CA ARG A 203 -19.70 -2.97 -7.26
C ARG A 203 -18.92 -4.10 -7.94
N PRO A 204 -18.83 -5.30 -7.33
CA PRO A 204 -17.94 -6.34 -7.79
C PRO A 204 -18.48 -7.07 -9.03
N GLN A 205 -17.57 -7.55 -9.88
CA GLN A 205 -17.87 -8.37 -11.05
C GLN A 205 -17.67 -9.85 -10.70
N CYS A 206 -18.52 -10.39 -9.83
CA CYS A 206 -18.36 -11.75 -9.28
C CYS A 206 -18.47 -12.84 -10.34
N SER A 207 -19.27 -12.66 -11.38
CA SER A 207 -19.42 -13.63 -12.49
C SER A 207 -18.10 -13.86 -13.25
N ALA A 208 -17.27 -12.81 -13.39
CA ALA A 208 -15.96 -12.88 -14.06
C ALA A 208 -14.80 -13.16 -13.10
N CYS A 209 -15.06 -13.38 -11.81
CA CYS A 209 -14.03 -13.55 -10.80
C CYS A 209 -13.50 -14.98 -10.74
N ALA A 210 -12.19 -15.17 -10.86
CA ALA A 210 -11.54 -16.48 -10.72
C ALA A 210 -11.72 -17.11 -9.32
N PHE A 211 -12.10 -16.32 -8.32
CA PHE A 211 -12.35 -16.76 -6.96
C PHE A 211 -13.84 -17.02 -6.66
N ARG A 212 -14.74 -16.95 -7.66
CA ARG A 212 -16.20 -17.01 -7.49
C ARG A 212 -16.64 -18.20 -6.63
N LEU A 213 -16.10 -19.38 -6.90
CA LEU A 213 -16.52 -20.64 -6.23
C LEU A 213 -15.93 -20.83 -4.82
N SER A 214 -15.01 -19.95 -4.38
CA SER A 214 -14.38 -20.00 -3.05
C SER A 214 -14.54 -18.70 -2.25
N CYS A 215 -15.22 -17.69 -2.81
CA CYS A 215 -15.42 -16.40 -2.19
C CYS A 215 -16.74 -16.35 -1.43
N VAL A 216 -16.69 -16.11 -0.12
CA VAL A 216 -17.90 -16.04 0.75
C VAL A 216 -18.92 -15.02 0.24
N HIS A 217 -18.46 -13.85 -0.22
CA HIS A 217 -19.33 -12.83 -0.78
C HIS A 217 -20.04 -13.29 -2.07
N ALA A 218 -19.32 -13.95 -2.98
CA ALA A 218 -19.90 -14.42 -4.24
C ALA A 218 -20.89 -15.56 -4.02
N LEU A 219 -20.57 -16.50 -3.14
CA LEU A 219 -21.46 -17.61 -2.77
C LEU A 219 -22.75 -17.09 -2.11
N GLY A 220 -22.65 -16.06 -1.26
CA GLY A 220 -23.82 -15.41 -0.67
C GLY A 220 -24.76 -14.78 -1.71
N GLN A 221 -24.22 -14.19 -2.79
CA GLN A 221 -25.03 -13.64 -3.88
C GLN A 221 -25.72 -14.73 -4.71
N MET A 222 -25.06 -15.84 -5.01
CA MET A 222 -25.65 -16.95 -5.76
C MET A 222 -26.84 -17.57 -5.03
N ASN A 223 -26.75 -17.74 -3.71
CA ASN A 223 -27.84 -18.27 -2.89
C ASN A 223 -29.07 -17.34 -2.82
N VAL A 224 -28.90 -16.04 -3.06
CA VAL A 224 -30.01 -15.06 -3.10
C VAL A 224 -30.71 -15.12 -4.46
N GLU A 225 -29.94 -15.23 -5.56
CA GLU A 225 -30.50 -15.34 -6.92
C GLU A 225 -31.34 -16.62 -7.10
N GLU A 226 -30.89 -17.76 -6.55
CA GLU A 226 -31.67 -19.01 -6.57
C GLU A 226 -33.00 -18.93 -5.78
N LYS A 227 -33.05 -18.15 -4.71
CA LYS A 227 -34.27 -17.95 -3.91
C LYS A 227 -35.28 -16.99 -4.53
N THR A 228 -34.85 -16.14 -5.46
CA THR A 228 -35.74 -15.18 -6.15
C THR A 228 -36.35 -15.75 -7.43
N CYS A 229 -35.95 -16.94 -7.85
CA CYS A 229 -36.48 -17.63 -9.02
C CYS A 229 -37.52 -18.73 -8.68
N ILE A 230 -38.02 -18.75 -7.43
CA ILE A 230 -39.14 -19.58 -6.97
C ILE A 230 -40.32 -18.68 -6.61
#